data_e930ae45ad111fff3545620ad63b5283
#
_entry.id   e930ae45ad111fff3545620ad63b5283
#
_cell.length_a   1.000
_cell.length_b   1.000
_cell.length_c   1.000
_cell.angle_alpha   90.00
_cell.angle_beta   90.00
_cell.angle_gamma   90.00
#
_symmetry.space_group_name_H-M   'P 1'
#
loop_
_entity.id
_entity.type
_entity.pdbx_description
1 polymer ?
#
loop_
_entity_poly.entity_id
_entity_poly.type
_entity_poly.pdbx_seq_one_letter_code
_entity_poly.pdbx_strand_id
1 'polypeptide(L)'
;MANQDLVNEPDSAALKERERFAQIAVLFGRHGLKGLAARLGLGSARDEPIEYARPEAVVALLRDIGPVAVKFGQILAMRGDLLEPEWIAALSKLQDRVPPLPFATVLPLIEEAIGGPIGNCFSHFDEKAIAAASIAQVHAATLLDGRDVIVKVRRPGIERIVDADLRLLRRLARIAERRIPEIARLKPDELLRHFAESLDREMDLSAEARSSDSIGAFLKDLGVRTARFDWELSGRRVNIQERFRGIPASDLEAARRANLDLTALASTYAQVVLRMIIINGHFHADPHPGNVFFLEDGALGLIDFGAVGTLLPKRREELVRLGLAIASEDTAGVVDILMLWAGDPDVDRIRLEEALAELIDRFSNVLLEQIDLGDIFQRVFALLREFHLALPPDLALVLRTLLTAEGFVRRIDPSFDMTRELAPLARELMRERTSPARLRGEAGKLLAALGRAALSTPSLVGQIEKVARTGTIPISIAPRDLERLRGGGRGSGGNPQLYPAALAICAAIVFTSEPRLAALLALLSVALAIADWLRRRR
;
A
#
# COMPACT_ATOMS: atom_id res chain seq x y z
N MET A 1 -3.77 10.57 56.29
CA MET A 1 -3.06 9.33 55.99
C MET A 1 -3.72 8.73 54.75
N ALA A 2 -3.28 9.11 53.56
CA ALA A 2 -3.63 8.48 52.30
C ALA A 2 -2.83 9.20 51.23
N ASN A 3 -1.62 8.74 50.94
CA ASN A 3 -0.88 9.16 49.74
C ASN A 3 0.45 8.37 49.68
N GLN A 4 0.37 7.07 49.34
CA GLN A 4 1.57 6.26 49.12
C GLN A 4 1.29 5.02 48.26
N ASP A 5 0.63 5.12 47.11
CA ASP A 5 0.50 3.99 46.16
C ASP A 5 0.48 4.39 44.69
N LEU A 6 1.22 5.45 44.30
CA LEU A 6 1.34 5.86 42.89
C LEU A 6 2.79 5.94 42.36
N VAL A 7 3.66 5.06 42.83
CA VAL A 7 5.03 4.96 42.27
C VAL A 7 5.41 3.48 42.17
N ASN A 8 5.03 2.77 41.09
CA ASN A 8 5.68 1.52 40.65
C ASN A 8 5.13 0.89 39.36
N GLU A 9 4.73 1.67 38.34
CA GLU A 9 4.34 1.08 37.05
C GLU A 9 5.49 0.85 36.02
N PRO A 10 6.63 1.58 36.03
CA PRO A 10 7.70 1.34 35.06
C PRO A 10 8.43 0.00 35.24
N ASP A 11 8.61 -0.47 36.46
CA ASP A 11 9.34 -1.72 36.75
C ASP A 11 8.56 -2.97 36.36
N SER A 12 7.25 -2.97 36.47
CA SER A 12 6.41 -4.11 36.09
C SER A 12 6.35 -4.36 34.58
N ALA A 13 6.40 -3.30 33.78
CA ALA A 13 6.42 -3.39 32.32
C ALA A 13 7.77 -3.90 31.80
N ALA A 14 8.87 -3.42 32.37
CA ALA A 14 10.23 -3.86 32.02
C ALA A 14 10.51 -5.32 32.44
N LEU A 15 9.97 -5.78 33.59
CA LEU A 15 10.04 -7.15 34.03
C LEU A 15 9.28 -8.09 33.07
N LYS A 16 8.06 -7.73 32.69
CA LYS A 16 7.25 -8.49 31.72
C LYS A 16 7.90 -8.56 30.33
N GLU A 17 8.56 -7.50 29.91
CA GLU A 17 9.31 -7.48 28.65
C GLU A 17 10.52 -8.42 28.69
N ARG A 18 11.27 -8.47 29.80
CA ARG A 18 12.38 -9.40 29.99
C ARG A 18 11.92 -10.86 30.02
N GLU A 19 10.82 -11.14 30.69
CA GLU A 19 10.22 -12.49 30.73
C GLU A 19 9.77 -12.91 29.31
N ARG A 20 9.13 -12.00 28.56
CA ARG A 20 8.72 -12.25 27.17
C ARG A 20 9.91 -12.49 26.25
N PHE A 21 10.98 -11.72 26.43
CA PHE A 21 12.23 -11.89 25.70
C PHE A 21 12.88 -13.25 25.97
N ALA A 22 12.90 -13.69 27.24
CA ALA A 22 13.39 -15.01 27.62
C ALA A 22 12.55 -16.15 27.03
N GLN A 23 11.22 -16.03 27.05
CA GLN A 23 10.32 -16.98 26.41
C GLN A 23 10.62 -17.15 24.93
N ILE A 24 10.82 -16.04 24.21
CA ILE A 24 11.14 -16.07 22.78
C ILE A 24 12.51 -16.70 22.54
N ALA A 25 13.52 -16.43 23.38
CA ALA A 25 14.82 -17.08 23.26
C ALA A 25 14.71 -18.62 23.38
N VAL A 26 13.86 -19.11 24.29
CA VAL A 26 13.57 -20.54 24.44
C VAL A 26 12.90 -21.10 23.17
N LEU A 27 11.94 -20.35 22.58
CA LEU A 27 11.26 -20.76 21.35
C LEU A 27 12.23 -20.87 20.17
N PHE A 28 13.15 -19.91 19.99
CA PHE A 28 14.22 -20.02 19.00
C PHE A 28 15.06 -21.29 19.18
N GLY A 29 15.41 -21.61 20.43
CA GLY A 29 16.13 -22.84 20.76
C GLY A 29 15.36 -24.10 20.40
N ARG A 30 14.04 -24.12 20.67
CA ARG A 30 13.14 -25.24 20.38
C ARG A 30 13.01 -25.52 18.89
N HIS A 31 12.99 -24.48 18.08
CA HIS A 31 12.87 -24.57 16.61
C HIS A 31 14.21 -24.71 15.88
N GLY A 32 15.31 -24.95 16.59
CA GLY A 32 16.63 -25.16 15.97
C GLY A 32 17.28 -23.86 15.44
N LEU A 33 16.77 -22.69 15.82
CA LEU A 33 17.22 -21.37 15.36
C LEU A 33 18.21 -20.71 16.33
N LYS A 34 19.03 -21.50 17.03
CA LYS A 34 19.98 -21.01 18.07
C LYS A 34 20.99 -20.02 17.50
N GLY A 35 21.56 -20.28 16.30
CA GLY A 35 22.48 -19.38 15.64
C GLY A 35 21.85 -18.02 15.30
N LEU A 36 20.60 -18.02 14.82
CA LEU A 36 19.85 -16.81 14.58
C LEU A 36 19.53 -16.07 15.89
N ALA A 37 19.13 -16.80 16.95
CA ALA A 37 18.90 -16.25 18.27
C ALA A 37 20.13 -15.54 18.84
N ALA A 38 21.31 -16.15 18.71
CA ALA A 38 22.57 -15.58 19.19
C ALA A 38 22.90 -14.26 18.46
N ARG A 39 22.69 -14.18 17.16
CA ARG A 39 22.87 -12.94 16.39
C ARG A 39 21.87 -11.85 16.76
N LEU A 40 20.64 -12.24 17.09
CA LEU A 40 19.61 -11.34 17.60
C LEU A 40 19.83 -10.94 19.08
N GLY A 41 20.90 -11.43 19.71
CA GLY A 41 21.20 -11.14 21.12
C GLY A 41 20.31 -11.88 22.12
N LEU A 42 19.66 -12.95 21.67
CA LEU A 42 18.77 -13.81 22.45
C LEU A 42 19.52 -15.01 23.08
N GLY A 43 20.83 -15.17 22.87
CA GLY A 43 21.64 -16.28 23.35
C GLY A 43 23.13 -15.99 23.37
N SER A 44 23.93 -16.90 23.98
CA SER A 44 25.39 -16.75 24.16
C SER A 44 26.26 -17.40 23.07
N ALA A 45 25.67 -18.21 22.19
CA ALA A 45 26.40 -18.93 21.13
C ALA A 45 26.71 -18.00 19.95
N ARG A 46 27.88 -17.31 20.00
CA ARG A 46 28.30 -16.35 18.96
C ARG A 46 28.91 -17.01 17.71
N ASP A 47 29.34 -18.25 17.79
CA ASP A 47 30.15 -18.92 16.77
C ASP A 47 29.43 -20.11 16.10
N GLU A 48 28.14 -20.34 16.33
CA GLU A 48 27.41 -21.34 15.56
C GLU A 48 27.18 -20.81 14.14
N PRO A 49 27.53 -21.63 13.11
CA PRO A 49 27.20 -21.27 11.73
C PRO A 49 25.69 -21.04 11.62
N ILE A 50 25.28 -20.06 10.83
CA ILE A 50 23.88 -19.96 10.43
C ILE A 50 23.64 -21.19 9.56
N GLU A 51 23.13 -22.24 10.16
CA GLU A 51 22.33 -23.19 9.40
C GLU A 51 21.20 -22.35 8.83
N TYR A 52 21.10 -22.29 7.49
CA TYR A 52 20.08 -21.48 6.81
C TYR A 52 18.74 -21.78 7.46
N ALA A 53 18.15 -20.77 8.08
CA ALA A 53 16.87 -20.93 8.78
C ALA A 53 15.85 -21.48 7.79
N ARG A 54 15.38 -22.71 8.00
CA ARG A 54 14.39 -23.31 7.13
C ARG A 54 13.09 -22.54 7.25
N PRO A 55 12.42 -22.19 6.12
CA PRO A 55 11.18 -21.44 6.16
C PRO A 55 10.13 -22.05 7.13
N GLU A 56 10.02 -23.38 7.19
CA GLU A 56 9.09 -24.08 8.05
C GLU A 56 9.39 -23.88 9.55
N ALA A 57 10.67 -23.84 9.93
CA ALA A 57 11.08 -23.59 11.30
C ALA A 57 10.71 -22.17 11.75
N VAL A 58 10.86 -21.18 10.86
CA VAL A 58 10.45 -19.81 11.14
C VAL A 58 8.93 -19.69 11.21
N VAL A 59 8.18 -20.35 10.34
CA VAL A 59 6.71 -20.40 10.41
C VAL A 59 6.23 -21.01 11.72
N ALA A 60 6.84 -22.10 12.16
CA ALA A 60 6.52 -22.73 13.44
C ALA A 60 6.85 -21.79 14.62
N LEU A 61 8.01 -21.12 14.58
CA LEU A 61 8.39 -20.11 15.55
C LEU A 61 7.36 -18.97 15.63
N LEU A 62 6.95 -18.41 14.48
CA LEU A 62 5.97 -17.32 14.43
C LEU A 62 4.63 -17.72 15.04
N ARG A 63 4.18 -18.97 14.80
CA ARG A 63 2.97 -19.51 15.44
C ARG A 63 3.10 -19.59 16.96
N ASP A 64 4.23 -20.09 17.47
CA ASP A 64 4.47 -20.22 18.89
C ASP A 64 4.70 -18.88 19.60
N ILE A 65 5.24 -17.88 18.91
CA ILE A 65 5.33 -16.51 19.42
C ILE A 65 3.93 -15.92 19.63
N GLY A 66 3.01 -16.13 18.69
CA GLY A 66 1.61 -15.72 18.86
C GLY A 66 1.05 -14.85 17.72
N PRO A 67 -0.17 -14.29 17.95
CA PRO A 67 -0.98 -13.71 16.89
C PRO A 67 -0.31 -12.54 16.17
N VAL A 68 0.42 -11.68 16.87
CA VAL A 68 1.12 -10.53 16.27
C VAL A 68 2.23 -10.99 15.32
N ALA A 69 3.00 -12.02 15.73
CA ALA A 69 4.05 -12.60 14.89
C ALA A 69 3.47 -13.34 13.67
N VAL A 70 2.35 -14.05 13.84
CA VAL A 70 1.61 -14.68 12.74
C VAL A 70 1.17 -13.63 11.72
N LYS A 71 0.57 -12.53 12.17
CA LYS A 71 0.14 -11.42 11.31
C LYS A 71 1.32 -10.75 10.59
N PHE A 72 2.44 -10.56 11.29
CA PHE A 72 3.66 -10.07 10.67
C PHE A 72 4.17 -11.01 9.58
N GLY A 73 4.17 -12.31 9.84
CA GLY A 73 4.52 -13.34 8.84
C GLY A 73 3.59 -13.34 7.62
N GLN A 74 2.29 -13.09 7.82
CA GLN A 74 1.33 -12.93 6.72
C GLN A 74 1.64 -11.70 5.85
N ILE A 75 2.06 -10.58 6.45
CA ILE A 75 2.49 -9.39 5.70
C ILE A 75 3.79 -9.68 4.92
N LEU A 76 4.73 -10.40 5.53
CA LEU A 76 5.95 -10.82 4.84
C LEU A 76 5.65 -11.76 3.66
N ALA A 77 4.64 -12.63 3.78
CA ALA A 77 4.19 -13.50 2.68
C ALA A 77 3.71 -12.74 1.44
N MET A 78 3.39 -11.45 1.58
CA MET A 78 3.00 -10.58 0.46
C MET A 78 4.18 -9.92 -0.25
N ARG A 79 5.37 -10.02 0.30
CA ARG A 79 6.57 -9.31 -0.16
C ARG A 79 7.42 -10.22 -1.06
N GLY A 80 6.84 -10.64 -2.21
CA GLY A 80 7.54 -11.42 -3.23
C GLY A 80 8.71 -10.69 -3.87
N ASP A 81 8.76 -9.37 -3.76
CA ASP A 81 9.89 -8.52 -4.12
C ASP A 81 11.09 -8.66 -3.17
N LEU A 82 10.85 -9.07 -1.93
CA LEU A 82 11.87 -9.19 -0.88
C LEU A 82 12.26 -10.64 -0.60
N LEU A 83 11.32 -11.57 -0.67
CA LEU A 83 11.48 -12.96 -0.23
C LEU A 83 11.40 -13.94 -1.40
N GLU A 84 12.21 -15.00 -1.32
CA GLU A 84 12.20 -16.10 -2.27
C GLU A 84 10.87 -16.87 -2.23
N PRO A 85 10.48 -17.55 -3.34
CA PRO A 85 9.19 -18.26 -3.46
C PRO A 85 8.95 -19.29 -2.35
N GLU A 86 9.98 -19.98 -1.87
CA GLU A 86 9.87 -20.97 -0.78
C GLU A 86 9.47 -20.31 0.55
N TRP A 87 9.98 -19.11 0.84
CA TRP A 87 9.58 -18.33 2.01
C TRP A 87 8.13 -17.88 1.90
N ILE A 88 7.74 -17.37 0.72
CA ILE A 88 6.36 -16.96 0.46
C ILE A 88 5.41 -18.16 0.63
N ALA A 89 5.74 -19.30 0.03
CA ALA A 89 4.93 -20.52 0.13
C ALA A 89 4.80 -21.04 1.56
N ALA A 90 5.86 -20.94 2.36
CA ALA A 90 5.83 -21.34 3.76
C ALA A 90 5.01 -20.36 4.63
N LEU A 91 5.26 -19.05 4.51
CA LEU A 91 4.58 -18.01 5.26
C LEU A 91 3.08 -17.91 4.91
N SER A 92 2.69 -18.21 3.67
CA SER A 92 1.28 -18.25 3.23
C SER A 92 0.45 -19.32 3.95
N LYS A 93 1.10 -20.30 4.61
CA LYS A 93 0.43 -21.31 5.45
C LYS A 93 0.06 -20.79 6.85
N LEU A 94 0.49 -19.57 7.18
CA LEU A 94 0.09 -18.92 8.44
C LEU A 94 -1.38 -18.52 8.35
N GLN A 95 -2.19 -19.08 9.25
CA GLN A 95 -3.61 -18.76 9.35
C GLN A 95 -3.87 -17.94 10.62
N ASP A 96 -4.76 -16.98 10.49
CA ASP A 96 -5.18 -16.10 11.59
C ASP A 96 -6.35 -16.69 12.41
N ARG A 97 -6.65 -17.98 12.21
CA ARG A 97 -7.72 -18.67 12.95
C ARG A 97 -7.24 -19.04 14.33
N VAL A 98 -7.93 -18.53 15.33
CA VAL A 98 -7.70 -18.88 16.74
C VAL A 98 -9.02 -19.39 17.35
N PRO A 99 -8.97 -20.21 18.40
CA PRO A 99 -10.18 -20.63 19.09
C PRO A 99 -10.99 -19.42 19.59
N PRO A 100 -12.34 -19.46 19.48
CA PRO A 100 -13.17 -18.42 20.05
C PRO A 100 -13.04 -18.38 21.56
N LEU A 101 -13.13 -17.19 22.13
CA LEU A 101 -13.25 -17.01 23.57
C LEU A 101 -14.66 -17.39 24.03
N PRO A 102 -14.81 -17.87 25.28
CA PRO A 102 -16.13 -18.07 25.87
C PRO A 102 -16.98 -16.81 25.80
N PHE A 103 -18.27 -16.94 25.50
CA PHE A 103 -19.19 -15.81 25.37
C PHE A 103 -19.16 -14.89 26.59
N ALA A 104 -19.16 -15.45 27.80
CA ALA A 104 -19.07 -14.71 29.06
C ALA A 104 -17.85 -13.76 29.14
N THR A 105 -16.78 -14.01 28.36
CA THR A 105 -15.58 -13.15 28.32
C THR A 105 -15.80 -11.90 27.45
N VAL A 106 -16.62 -11.98 26.39
CA VAL A 106 -16.85 -10.89 25.44
C VAL A 106 -18.14 -10.14 25.72
N LEU A 107 -19.10 -10.76 26.40
CA LEU A 107 -20.40 -10.17 26.77
C LEU A 107 -20.27 -8.78 27.43
N PRO A 108 -19.39 -8.56 28.43
CA PRO A 108 -19.26 -7.25 29.04
C PRO A 108 -18.85 -6.13 28.06
N LEU A 109 -18.03 -6.48 27.04
CA LEU A 109 -17.63 -5.51 26.00
C LEU A 109 -18.78 -5.16 25.06
N ILE A 110 -19.65 -6.13 24.77
CA ILE A 110 -20.84 -5.91 23.94
C ILE A 110 -21.81 -5.02 24.73
N GLU A 111 -22.10 -5.35 25.99
CA GLU A 111 -23.01 -4.59 26.85
C GLU A 111 -22.51 -3.17 27.12
N GLU A 112 -21.20 -2.98 27.31
CA GLU A 112 -20.58 -1.65 27.39
C GLU A 112 -20.82 -0.83 26.11
N ALA A 113 -20.66 -1.46 24.95
CA ALA A 113 -20.80 -0.78 23.66
C ALA A 113 -22.24 -0.36 23.37
N ILE A 114 -23.22 -1.21 23.71
CA ILE A 114 -24.65 -0.93 23.47
C ILE A 114 -25.30 -0.14 24.63
N GLY A 115 -24.55 0.11 25.72
CA GLY A 115 -25.04 0.89 26.86
C GLY A 115 -26.00 0.15 27.80
N GLY A 116 -26.01 -1.19 27.79
CA GLY A 116 -26.87 -1.99 28.66
C GLY A 116 -26.91 -3.48 28.31
N PRO A 117 -27.75 -4.27 28.98
CA PRO A 117 -27.92 -5.68 28.69
C PRO A 117 -28.25 -5.97 27.23
N ILE A 118 -27.74 -7.08 26.68
CA ILE A 118 -27.95 -7.45 25.27
C ILE A 118 -29.45 -7.52 24.88
N GLY A 119 -30.32 -7.95 25.79
CA GLY A 119 -31.78 -7.99 25.55
C GLY A 119 -32.43 -6.65 25.27
N ASN A 120 -31.76 -5.52 25.54
CA ASN A 120 -32.27 -4.18 25.21
C ASN A 120 -32.17 -3.84 23.72
N CYS A 121 -31.28 -4.53 22.99
CA CYS A 121 -31.03 -4.26 21.56
C CYS A 121 -31.31 -5.48 20.67
N PHE A 122 -31.17 -6.70 21.21
CA PHE A 122 -31.29 -7.92 20.44
C PHE A 122 -32.48 -8.77 20.88
N SER A 123 -33.29 -9.22 19.92
CA SER A 123 -34.33 -10.24 20.12
C SER A 123 -33.76 -11.64 20.19
N HIS A 124 -32.63 -11.87 19.50
CA HIS A 124 -31.87 -13.10 19.53
C HIS A 124 -30.38 -12.81 19.42
N PHE A 125 -29.55 -13.53 20.18
CA PHE A 125 -28.11 -13.45 20.13
C PHE A 125 -27.50 -14.85 20.18
N ASP A 126 -26.70 -15.21 19.16
CA ASP A 126 -26.04 -16.50 19.12
C ASP A 126 -24.73 -16.41 19.97
N GLU A 127 -24.72 -17.08 21.11
CA GLU A 127 -23.54 -17.11 21.98
C GLU A 127 -22.34 -17.83 21.34
N LYS A 128 -22.60 -18.74 20.39
CA LYS A 128 -21.56 -19.42 19.64
C LYS A 128 -21.04 -18.52 18.54
N ALA A 129 -19.73 -18.19 18.61
CA ALA A 129 -19.07 -17.43 17.57
C ALA A 129 -19.11 -18.18 16.22
N ILE A 130 -19.48 -17.49 15.16
CA ILE A 130 -19.44 -18.01 13.79
C ILE A 130 -18.05 -17.97 13.19
N ALA A 131 -17.20 -17.04 13.64
CA ALA A 131 -15.80 -16.94 13.27
C ALA A 131 -14.98 -16.34 14.42
N ALA A 132 -13.70 -16.67 14.47
CA ALA A 132 -12.76 -16.06 15.41
C ALA A 132 -11.38 -15.90 14.76
N ALA A 133 -10.83 -14.69 14.87
CA ALA A 133 -9.51 -14.31 14.40
C ALA A 133 -8.63 -13.84 15.58
N SER A 134 -7.39 -13.47 15.30
CA SER A 134 -6.41 -13.01 16.30
C SER A 134 -6.89 -11.80 17.09
N ILE A 135 -7.61 -10.87 16.47
CA ILE A 135 -8.00 -9.58 17.05
C ILE A 135 -9.47 -9.55 17.50
N ALA A 136 -10.35 -10.25 16.79
CA ALA A 136 -11.79 -10.18 17.03
C ALA A 136 -12.47 -11.53 16.84
N GLN A 137 -13.67 -11.69 17.39
CA GLN A 137 -14.59 -12.78 17.09
C GLN A 137 -15.95 -12.22 16.66
N VAL A 138 -16.72 -13.06 15.98
CA VAL A 138 -17.91 -12.67 15.24
C VAL A 138 -19.08 -13.53 15.67
N HIS A 139 -20.21 -12.92 16.01
CA HIS A 139 -21.45 -13.56 16.39
C HIS A 139 -22.58 -13.16 15.44
N ALA A 140 -23.57 -14.04 15.29
CA ALA A 140 -24.83 -13.72 14.64
C ALA A 140 -25.83 -13.23 15.69
N ALA A 141 -26.65 -12.26 15.32
CA ALA A 141 -27.72 -11.76 16.16
C ALA A 141 -28.88 -11.22 15.33
N THR A 142 -30.03 -11.01 15.96
CA THR A 142 -31.18 -10.33 15.38
C THR A 142 -31.55 -9.16 16.29
N LEU A 143 -31.65 -7.95 15.73
CA LEU A 143 -32.08 -6.77 16.48
C LEU A 143 -33.57 -6.84 16.84
N LEU A 144 -34.03 -5.99 17.78
CA LEU A 144 -35.45 -5.91 18.15
C LEU A 144 -36.37 -5.52 17.00
N ASP A 145 -35.86 -4.81 15.98
CA ASP A 145 -36.56 -4.43 14.77
C ASP A 145 -36.63 -5.57 13.70
N GLY A 146 -36.07 -6.74 14.01
CA GLY A 146 -36.06 -7.93 13.15
C GLY A 146 -34.90 -7.98 12.13
N ARG A 147 -33.99 -7.01 12.10
CA ARG A 147 -32.82 -7.04 11.21
C ARG A 147 -31.82 -8.10 11.68
N ASP A 148 -31.41 -8.98 10.76
CA ASP A 148 -30.31 -9.91 11.00
C ASP A 148 -28.97 -9.17 10.91
N VAL A 149 -28.13 -9.31 11.93
CA VAL A 149 -26.87 -8.60 12.04
C VAL A 149 -25.70 -9.53 12.41
N ILE A 150 -24.52 -9.05 12.12
CA ILE A 150 -23.25 -9.61 12.57
C ILE A 150 -22.70 -8.67 13.65
N VAL A 151 -22.36 -9.25 14.78
CA VAL A 151 -21.69 -8.55 15.89
C VAL A 151 -20.22 -8.97 15.93
N LYS A 152 -19.33 -8.08 15.52
CA LYS A 152 -17.88 -8.26 15.57
C LYS A 152 -17.37 -7.62 16.87
N VAL A 153 -16.77 -8.42 17.75
CA VAL A 153 -16.28 -7.93 19.04
C VAL A 153 -14.78 -8.18 19.16
N ARG A 154 -14.05 -7.14 19.50
CA ARG A 154 -12.61 -7.19 19.70
C ARG A 154 -12.27 -7.98 20.96
N ARG A 155 -11.20 -8.78 20.89
CA ARG A 155 -10.75 -9.57 22.04
C ARG A 155 -10.30 -8.67 23.19
N PRO A 156 -10.78 -8.90 24.42
CA PRO A 156 -10.38 -8.10 25.57
C PRO A 156 -8.88 -8.21 25.83
N GLY A 157 -8.24 -7.09 26.12
CA GLY A 157 -6.82 -7.00 26.46
C GLY A 157 -5.84 -7.18 25.29
N ILE A 158 -6.33 -7.33 24.04
CA ILE A 158 -5.47 -7.53 22.86
C ILE A 158 -4.50 -6.37 22.64
N GLU A 159 -4.89 -5.12 22.98
CA GLU A 159 -4.03 -3.95 22.84
C GLU A 159 -2.71 -4.10 23.62
N ARG A 160 -2.79 -4.61 24.86
CA ARG A 160 -1.60 -4.81 25.69
C ARG A 160 -0.64 -5.84 25.11
N ILE A 161 -1.20 -6.90 24.51
CA ILE A 161 -0.42 -7.95 23.85
C ILE A 161 0.26 -7.38 22.61
N VAL A 162 -0.50 -6.66 21.79
CA VAL A 162 -0.01 -6.01 20.57
C VAL A 162 1.11 -5.03 20.87
N ASP A 163 0.93 -4.16 21.86
CA ASP A 163 1.95 -3.19 22.26
C ASP A 163 3.24 -3.85 22.75
N ALA A 164 3.12 -4.91 23.54
CA ALA A 164 4.28 -5.64 24.05
C ALA A 164 5.04 -6.34 22.91
N ASP A 165 4.33 -7.03 22.03
CA ASP A 165 4.91 -7.77 20.92
C ASP A 165 5.51 -6.82 19.88
N LEU A 166 4.89 -5.65 19.58
CA LEU A 166 5.43 -4.64 18.68
C LEU A 166 6.72 -4.03 19.22
N ARG A 167 6.80 -3.71 20.52
CA ARG A 167 8.06 -3.22 21.14
C ARG A 167 9.18 -4.23 20.98
N LEU A 168 8.87 -5.50 21.20
CA LEU A 168 9.82 -6.58 21.06
C LEU A 168 10.27 -6.77 19.60
N LEU A 169 9.34 -6.84 18.66
CA LEU A 169 9.65 -6.96 17.23
C LEU A 169 10.51 -5.79 16.74
N ARG A 170 10.22 -4.55 17.14
CA ARG A 170 11.05 -3.38 16.82
C ARG A 170 12.47 -3.48 17.38
N ARG A 171 12.61 -4.05 18.61
CA ARG A 171 13.93 -4.28 19.19
C ARG A 171 14.71 -5.34 18.41
N LEU A 172 14.06 -6.47 18.06
CA LEU A 172 14.68 -7.52 17.25
C LEU A 172 15.05 -7.04 15.86
N ALA A 173 14.18 -6.27 15.20
CA ALA A 173 14.43 -5.68 13.89
C ALA A 173 15.67 -4.79 13.89
N ARG A 174 15.79 -3.87 14.85
CA ARG A 174 16.97 -3.01 14.98
C ARG A 174 18.27 -3.78 15.23
N ILE A 175 18.20 -4.87 15.97
CA ILE A 175 19.37 -5.74 16.18
C ILE A 175 19.70 -6.49 14.90
N ALA A 176 18.69 -7.05 14.22
CA ALA A 176 18.85 -7.75 12.95
C ALA A 176 19.46 -6.85 11.87
N GLU A 177 18.93 -5.64 11.72
CA GLU A 177 19.41 -4.65 10.76
C GLU A 177 20.90 -4.30 10.96
N ARG A 178 21.36 -4.24 12.21
CA ARG A 178 22.75 -3.94 12.54
C ARG A 178 23.70 -5.11 12.40
N ARG A 179 23.23 -6.35 12.51
CA ARG A 179 24.06 -7.55 12.65
C ARG A 179 23.97 -8.51 11.47
N ILE A 180 22.93 -8.40 10.66
CA ILE A 180 22.62 -9.34 9.57
C ILE A 180 22.45 -8.51 8.28
N PRO A 181 23.50 -8.39 7.44
CA PRO A 181 23.46 -7.56 6.22
C PRO A 181 22.32 -7.94 5.26
N GLU A 182 21.97 -9.23 5.18
CA GLU A 182 20.88 -9.74 4.36
C GLU A 182 19.52 -9.21 4.82
N ILE A 183 19.33 -9.05 6.13
CA ILE A 183 18.10 -8.49 6.73
C ILE A 183 18.10 -6.96 6.64
N ALA A 184 19.25 -6.32 6.74
CA ALA A 184 19.35 -4.86 6.66
C ALA A 184 18.78 -4.31 5.33
N ARG A 185 18.97 -5.04 4.23
CA ARG A 185 18.43 -4.70 2.90
C ARG A 185 16.89 -4.68 2.86
N LEU A 186 16.24 -5.46 3.72
CA LEU A 186 14.78 -5.53 3.82
C LEU A 186 14.17 -4.33 4.55
N LYS A 187 15.01 -3.43 5.12
CA LYS A 187 14.57 -2.27 5.93
C LYS A 187 13.54 -2.67 7.00
N PRO A 188 13.90 -3.57 7.92
CA PRO A 188 12.94 -4.19 8.83
C PRO A 188 12.24 -3.20 9.75
N ASP A 189 12.88 -2.09 10.12
CA ASP A 189 12.24 -1.05 10.95
C ASP A 189 11.12 -0.33 10.17
N GLU A 190 11.31 -0.08 8.88
CA GLU A 190 10.27 0.49 7.99
C GLU A 190 9.10 -0.49 7.81
N LEU A 191 9.39 -1.76 7.56
CA LEU A 191 8.36 -2.81 7.46
C LEU A 191 7.54 -2.91 8.75
N LEU A 192 8.20 -2.90 9.92
CA LEU A 192 7.51 -2.94 11.21
C LEU A 192 6.72 -1.67 11.52
N ARG A 193 7.15 -0.51 11.06
CA ARG A 193 6.37 0.71 11.20
C ARG A 193 5.05 0.60 10.43
N HIS A 194 5.08 0.18 9.17
CA HIS A 194 3.88 -0.03 8.37
C HIS A 194 2.99 -1.14 8.93
N PHE A 195 3.60 -2.21 9.45
CA PHE A 195 2.87 -3.26 10.15
C PHE A 195 2.13 -2.74 11.37
N ALA A 196 2.80 -1.95 12.22
CA ALA A 196 2.19 -1.37 13.41
C ALA A 196 1.01 -0.44 13.07
N GLU A 197 1.15 0.39 12.02
CA GLU A 197 0.09 1.25 11.52
C GLU A 197 -1.10 0.45 10.96
N SER A 198 -0.84 -0.68 10.29
CA SER A 198 -1.87 -1.59 9.80
C SER A 198 -2.62 -2.26 10.96
N LEU A 199 -1.88 -2.72 11.96
CA LEU A 199 -2.44 -3.40 13.12
C LEU A 199 -3.27 -2.47 14.01
N ASP A 200 -2.82 -1.21 14.18
CA ASP A 200 -3.59 -0.19 14.91
C ASP A 200 -4.94 0.09 14.23
N ARG A 201 -4.96 0.18 12.90
CA ARG A 201 -6.21 0.32 12.13
C ARG A 201 -7.13 -0.89 12.28
N GLU A 202 -6.58 -2.10 12.30
CA GLU A 202 -7.36 -3.34 12.46
C GLU A 202 -7.94 -3.49 13.87
N MET A 203 -7.28 -2.92 14.88
CA MET A 203 -7.79 -2.85 16.25
C MET A 203 -8.93 -1.85 16.44
N ASP A 204 -9.11 -0.90 15.53
CA ASP A 204 -10.21 0.05 15.53
C ASP A 204 -11.33 -0.44 14.59
N LEU A 205 -12.30 -1.20 15.12
CA LEU A 205 -13.42 -1.71 14.32
C LEU A 205 -14.25 -0.59 13.68
N SER A 206 -14.25 0.63 14.25
CA SER A 206 -14.92 1.76 13.61
C SER A 206 -14.20 2.27 12.36
N ALA A 207 -12.89 1.98 12.21
CA ALA A 207 -12.15 2.27 10.99
C ALA A 207 -12.60 1.36 9.83
N GLU A 208 -12.88 0.09 10.12
CA GLU A 208 -13.47 -0.85 9.17
C GLU A 208 -14.82 -0.35 8.66
N ALA A 209 -15.71 0.08 9.57
CA ALA A 209 -17.02 0.62 9.22
C ALA A 209 -16.91 1.87 8.32
N ARG A 210 -16.02 2.81 8.66
CA ARG A 210 -15.77 4.00 7.82
C ARG A 210 -15.24 3.64 6.43
N SER A 211 -14.37 2.65 6.34
CA SER A 211 -13.83 2.18 5.05
C SER A 211 -14.92 1.53 4.20
N SER A 212 -15.78 0.71 4.82
CA SER A 212 -16.94 0.10 4.17
C SER A 212 -17.89 1.15 3.60
N ASP A 213 -18.26 2.15 4.40
CA ASP A 213 -19.15 3.24 3.96
C ASP A 213 -18.53 4.05 2.81
N SER A 214 -17.24 4.40 2.91
CA SER A 214 -16.54 5.17 1.89
C SER A 214 -16.45 4.42 0.56
N ILE A 215 -16.05 3.14 0.60
CA ILE A 215 -15.95 2.30 -0.59
C ILE A 215 -17.35 1.97 -1.12
N GLY A 216 -18.32 1.68 -0.24
CA GLY A 216 -19.70 1.41 -0.61
C GLY A 216 -20.35 2.58 -1.34
N ALA A 217 -20.11 3.81 -0.92
CA ALA A 217 -20.59 5.01 -1.62
C ALA A 217 -20.04 5.10 -3.06
N PHE A 218 -18.78 4.74 -3.26
CA PHE A 218 -18.14 4.70 -4.59
C PHE A 218 -18.70 3.56 -5.47
N LEU A 219 -18.98 2.39 -4.87
CA LEU A 219 -19.42 1.20 -5.60
C LEU A 219 -20.92 1.15 -5.89
N LYS A 220 -21.71 2.05 -5.32
CA LYS A 220 -23.18 2.04 -5.40
C LYS A 220 -23.71 1.95 -6.83
N ASP A 221 -23.11 2.70 -7.76
CA ASP A 221 -23.54 2.76 -9.15
C ASP A 221 -23.07 1.55 -9.99
N LEU A 222 -22.25 0.67 -9.40
CA LEU A 222 -21.72 -0.54 -10.05
C LEU A 222 -22.52 -1.81 -9.66
N GLY A 223 -23.64 -1.68 -8.97
CA GLY A 223 -24.45 -2.83 -8.53
C GLY A 223 -23.77 -3.65 -7.44
N VAL A 224 -22.87 -3.03 -6.65
CA VAL A 224 -22.17 -3.69 -5.56
C VAL A 224 -22.57 -3.08 -4.23
N ARG A 225 -22.79 -3.92 -3.23
CA ARG A 225 -23.22 -3.52 -1.89
C ARG A 225 -22.10 -3.79 -0.88
N THR A 226 -21.97 -2.92 0.09
CA THR A 226 -21.20 -3.16 1.31
C THR A 226 -22.16 -3.30 2.49
N ALA A 227 -21.78 -4.08 3.51
CA ALA A 227 -22.60 -4.25 4.70
C ALA A 227 -22.82 -2.90 5.37
N ARG A 228 -24.08 -2.59 5.75
CA ARG A 228 -24.43 -1.37 6.47
C ARG A 228 -24.10 -1.54 7.95
N PHE A 229 -23.53 -0.50 8.54
CA PHE A 229 -23.21 -0.49 9.96
C PHE A 229 -24.27 0.28 10.75
N ASP A 230 -24.59 -0.24 11.92
CA ASP A 230 -25.40 0.46 12.90
C ASP A 230 -24.47 1.35 13.75
N TRP A 231 -24.37 2.63 13.38
CA TRP A 231 -23.43 3.56 13.99
C TRP A 231 -23.77 3.94 15.43
N GLU A 232 -25.04 3.80 15.84
CA GLU A 232 -25.45 4.06 17.23
C GLU A 232 -24.96 2.98 18.17
N LEU A 233 -24.81 1.74 17.64
CA LEU A 233 -24.40 0.57 18.39
C LEU A 233 -22.96 0.14 18.09
N SER A 234 -22.28 0.83 17.16
CA SER A 234 -20.92 0.46 16.71
C SER A 234 -19.87 1.43 17.23
N GLY A 235 -18.67 0.92 17.50
CA GLY A 235 -17.55 1.70 17.99
C GLY A 235 -16.21 1.00 17.80
N ARG A 236 -15.19 1.45 18.51
CA ARG A 236 -13.81 0.93 18.37
C ARG A 236 -13.66 -0.53 18.76
N ARG A 237 -14.49 -1.05 19.68
CA ARG A 237 -14.37 -2.40 20.23
C ARG A 237 -15.45 -3.37 19.77
N VAL A 238 -16.57 -2.85 19.33
CA VAL A 238 -17.72 -3.63 18.85
C VAL A 238 -18.25 -3.00 17.59
N ASN A 239 -18.53 -3.82 16.57
CA ASN A 239 -19.19 -3.43 15.34
C ASN A 239 -20.45 -4.25 15.16
N ILE A 240 -21.53 -3.58 14.79
CA ILE A 240 -22.82 -4.22 14.44
C ILE A 240 -23.11 -3.85 12.99
N GLN A 241 -23.12 -4.87 12.14
CA GLN A 241 -23.29 -4.70 10.70
C GLN A 241 -24.36 -5.62 10.13
N GLU A 242 -24.95 -5.24 9.02
CA GLU A 242 -25.90 -6.04 8.26
C GLU A 242 -25.32 -7.44 7.97
N ARG A 243 -26.12 -8.47 8.21
CA ARG A 243 -25.82 -9.83 7.78
C ARG A 243 -26.36 -10.04 6.37
N PHE A 244 -25.45 -10.24 5.41
CA PHE A 244 -25.86 -10.54 4.04
C PHE A 244 -26.57 -11.89 3.94
N ARG A 245 -27.68 -11.89 3.19
CA ARG A 245 -28.35 -13.10 2.70
C ARG A 245 -27.88 -13.36 1.28
N GLY A 246 -27.24 -14.51 1.07
CA GLY A 246 -26.65 -14.85 -0.21
C GLY A 246 -25.68 -16.01 -0.10
N ILE A 247 -25.05 -16.34 -1.21
CA ILE A 247 -24.09 -17.43 -1.32
C ILE A 247 -22.68 -16.84 -1.22
N PRO A 248 -21.85 -17.29 -0.26
CA PRO A 248 -20.44 -16.91 -0.24
C PRO A 248 -19.76 -17.30 -1.57
N ALA A 249 -18.97 -16.40 -2.13
CA ALA A 249 -18.29 -16.67 -3.40
C ALA A 249 -17.20 -17.76 -3.29
N SER A 250 -16.87 -18.18 -2.07
CA SER A 250 -16.05 -19.37 -1.80
C SER A 250 -16.76 -20.68 -2.13
N ASP A 251 -18.14 -20.70 -2.13
CA ASP A 251 -18.97 -21.86 -2.47
C ASP A 251 -19.50 -21.75 -3.90
N LEU A 252 -18.61 -21.95 -4.87
CA LEU A 252 -18.98 -21.91 -6.30
C LEU A 252 -19.97 -23.02 -6.69
N GLU A 253 -20.03 -24.12 -5.95
CA GLU A 253 -20.97 -25.20 -6.22
C GLU A 253 -22.40 -24.83 -5.84
N ALA A 254 -22.59 -24.15 -4.71
CA ALA A 254 -23.89 -23.59 -4.36
C ALA A 254 -24.33 -22.53 -5.38
N ALA A 255 -23.41 -21.69 -5.84
CA ALA A 255 -23.69 -20.68 -6.85
C ALA A 255 -24.10 -21.29 -8.20
N ARG A 256 -23.46 -22.37 -8.64
CA ARG A 256 -23.86 -23.13 -9.84
C ARG A 256 -25.24 -23.77 -9.69
N ARG A 257 -25.53 -24.36 -8.52
CA ARG A 257 -26.85 -24.96 -8.24
C ARG A 257 -27.95 -23.90 -8.24
N ALA A 258 -27.66 -22.68 -7.85
CA ALA A 258 -28.57 -21.54 -7.90
C ALA A 258 -28.70 -20.93 -9.30
N ASN A 259 -28.03 -21.47 -10.32
CA ASN A 259 -28.02 -21.00 -11.71
C ASN A 259 -27.59 -19.51 -11.84
N LEU A 260 -26.65 -19.05 -11.01
CA LEU A 260 -26.11 -17.71 -11.13
C LEU A 260 -25.22 -17.58 -12.38
N ASP A 261 -25.29 -16.44 -13.05
CA ASP A 261 -24.35 -16.10 -14.14
C ASP A 261 -22.97 -15.76 -13.56
N LEU A 262 -22.16 -16.81 -13.33
CA LEU A 262 -20.86 -16.67 -12.72
C LEU A 262 -19.89 -15.87 -13.58
N THR A 263 -20.03 -15.92 -14.92
CA THR A 263 -19.17 -15.15 -15.84
C THR A 263 -19.43 -13.65 -15.72
N ALA A 264 -20.70 -13.24 -15.69
CA ALA A 264 -21.08 -11.85 -15.45
C ALA A 264 -20.63 -11.36 -14.07
N LEU A 265 -20.78 -12.20 -13.03
CA LEU A 265 -20.34 -11.89 -11.67
C LEU A 265 -18.82 -11.77 -11.56
N ALA A 266 -18.06 -12.61 -12.28
CA ALA A 266 -16.61 -12.53 -12.35
C ALA A 266 -16.14 -11.23 -13.01
N SER A 267 -16.77 -10.85 -14.14
CA SER A 267 -16.47 -9.58 -14.82
C SER A 267 -16.77 -8.38 -13.92
N THR A 268 -17.96 -8.37 -13.26
CA THR A 268 -18.32 -7.30 -12.32
C THR A 268 -17.31 -7.20 -11.17
N TYR A 269 -16.93 -8.34 -10.59
CA TYR A 269 -15.95 -8.37 -9.51
C TYR A 269 -14.58 -7.83 -9.97
N ALA A 270 -14.08 -8.25 -11.14
CA ALA A 270 -12.82 -7.77 -11.70
C ALA A 270 -12.85 -6.24 -11.90
N GLN A 271 -13.93 -5.73 -12.53
CA GLN A 271 -14.14 -4.30 -12.74
C GLN A 271 -14.17 -3.53 -11.42
N VAL A 272 -14.84 -4.05 -10.40
CA VAL A 272 -14.95 -3.43 -9.07
C VAL A 272 -13.56 -3.31 -8.43
N VAL A 273 -12.77 -4.38 -8.42
CA VAL A 273 -11.41 -4.37 -7.86
C VAL A 273 -10.53 -3.36 -8.59
N LEU A 274 -10.53 -3.39 -9.92
CA LEU A 274 -9.74 -2.48 -10.73
C LEU A 274 -10.17 -1.01 -10.56
N ARG A 275 -11.48 -0.73 -10.50
CA ARG A 275 -12.01 0.62 -10.28
C ARG A 275 -11.67 1.17 -8.90
N MET A 276 -11.73 0.34 -7.86
CA MET A 276 -11.31 0.72 -6.51
C MET A 276 -9.84 1.15 -6.50
N ILE A 277 -8.94 0.42 -7.18
CA ILE A 277 -7.51 0.70 -7.23
C ILE A 277 -7.22 1.94 -8.09
N ILE A 278 -7.70 1.96 -9.34
CA ILE A 278 -7.28 2.92 -10.36
C ILE A 278 -8.05 4.23 -10.25
N ILE A 279 -9.38 4.17 -10.09
CA ILE A 279 -10.24 5.36 -10.10
C ILE A 279 -10.39 5.94 -8.70
N ASN A 280 -10.83 5.14 -7.74
CA ASN A 280 -11.05 5.59 -6.37
C ASN A 280 -9.72 5.86 -5.63
N GLY A 281 -8.75 4.94 -5.78
CA GLY A 281 -7.50 4.97 -5.02
C GLY A 281 -7.66 4.54 -3.57
N HIS A 282 -8.84 4.17 -3.14
CA HIS A 282 -9.14 3.54 -1.86
C HIS A 282 -9.79 2.19 -2.16
N PHE A 283 -9.15 1.09 -1.74
CA PHE A 283 -9.50 -0.24 -2.20
C PHE A 283 -9.44 -1.28 -1.10
N HIS A 284 -10.29 -2.29 -1.22
CA HIS A 284 -10.24 -3.49 -0.39
C HIS A 284 -8.95 -4.27 -0.69
N ALA A 285 -8.08 -4.41 0.29
CA ALA A 285 -6.74 -4.98 0.10
C ALA A 285 -6.69 -6.52 0.23
N ASP A 286 -7.78 -7.14 0.65
CA ASP A 286 -7.90 -8.60 0.76
C ASP A 286 -9.25 -9.11 0.21
N PRO A 287 -9.54 -8.90 -1.09
CA PRO A 287 -10.82 -9.22 -1.69
C PRO A 287 -10.93 -10.73 -2.01
N HIS A 288 -10.60 -11.59 -1.04
CA HIS A 288 -10.68 -13.04 -1.24
C HIS A 288 -12.14 -13.52 -1.28
N PRO A 289 -12.43 -14.71 -1.89
CA PRO A 289 -13.78 -15.21 -2.07
C PRO A 289 -14.61 -15.33 -0.80
N GLY A 290 -13.99 -15.42 0.37
CA GLY A 290 -14.67 -15.44 1.68
C GLY A 290 -15.26 -14.08 2.08
N ASN A 291 -14.78 -12.98 1.48
CA ASN A 291 -15.25 -11.62 1.72
C ASN A 291 -16.23 -11.13 0.64
N VAL A 292 -16.62 -12.01 -0.28
CA VAL A 292 -17.53 -11.72 -1.39
C VAL A 292 -18.77 -12.60 -1.29
N PHE A 293 -19.95 -12.01 -1.49
CA PHE A 293 -21.23 -12.70 -1.53
C PHE A 293 -21.95 -12.47 -2.84
N PHE A 294 -22.58 -13.51 -3.35
CA PHE A 294 -23.58 -13.43 -4.41
C PHE A 294 -24.95 -13.28 -3.73
N LEU A 295 -25.52 -12.07 -3.78
CA LEU A 295 -26.75 -11.74 -3.09
C LEU A 295 -27.98 -12.26 -3.86
N GLU A 296 -29.10 -12.41 -3.15
CA GLU A 296 -30.37 -12.94 -3.73
C GLU A 296 -30.93 -12.04 -4.85
N ASP A 297 -30.61 -10.74 -4.84
CA ASP A 297 -31.01 -9.76 -5.87
C ASP A 297 -30.06 -9.72 -7.08
N GLY A 298 -29.07 -10.62 -7.12
CA GLY A 298 -28.06 -10.69 -8.18
C GLY A 298 -26.89 -9.70 -8.04
N ALA A 299 -26.86 -8.89 -6.98
CA ALA A 299 -25.77 -7.98 -6.70
C ALA A 299 -24.58 -8.71 -6.07
N LEU A 300 -23.38 -8.11 -6.15
CA LEU A 300 -22.23 -8.50 -5.35
C LEU A 300 -22.26 -7.80 -3.98
N GLY A 301 -22.05 -8.58 -2.91
CA GLY A 301 -21.86 -8.08 -1.56
C GLY A 301 -20.38 -8.16 -1.17
N LEU A 302 -19.79 -7.09 -0.65
CA LEU A 302 -18.45 -7.08 -0.09
C LEU A 302 -18.52 -6.88 1.41
N ILE A 303 -17.75 -7.67 2.14
CA ILE A 303 -17.62 -7.60 3.61
C ILE A 303 -16.16 -7.51 4.04
N ASP A 304 -15.94 -7.24 5.32
CA ASP A 304 -14.63 -7.24 5.99
C ASP A 304 -13.62 -6.24 5.40
N PHE A 305 -13.88 -4.95 5.59
CA PHE A 305 -12.99 -3.86 5.22
C PHE A 305 -11.91 -3.58 6.28
N GLY A 306 -11.50 -4.59 7.05
CA GLY A 306 -10.41 -4.51 8.00
C GLY A 306 -9.04 -4.28 7.35
N ALA A 307 -8.86 -4.77 6.12
CA ALA A 307 -7.68 -4.52 5.31
C ALA A 307 -8.04 -3.64 4.11
N VAL A 308 -7.64 -2.37 4.15
CA VAL A 308 -7.82 -1.42 3.05
C VAL A 308 -6.50 -0.80 2.64
N GLY A 309 -6.33 -0.58 1.35
CA GLY A 309 -5.21 0.15 0.77
C GLY A 309 -5.62 1.54 0.31
N THR A 310 -4.66 2.46 0.31
CA THR A 310 -4.87 3.81 -0.22
C THR A 310 -3.72 4.16 -1.15
N LEU A 311 -4.05 4.48 -2.39
CA LEU A 311 -3.13 5.00 -3.39
C LEU A 311 -3.32 6.49 -3.56
N LEU A 312 -2.31 7.25 -3.22
CA LEU A 312 -2.28 8.69 -3.46
C LEU A 312 -2.39 8.99 -4.97
N PRO A 313 -2.95 10.14 -5.38
CA PRO A 313 -3.10 10.51 -6.78
C PRO A 313 -1.80 10.39 -7.59
N LYS A 314 -0.66 10.79 -7.02
CA LYS A 314 0.66 10.66 -7.64
C LYS A 314 1.01 9.20 -7.93
N ARG A 315 0.76 8.29 -6.99
CA ARG A 315 1.05 6.87 -7.15
C ARG A 315 0.18 6.21 -8.23
N ARG A 316 -1.10 6.60 -8.31
CA ARG A 316 -1.98 6.15 -9.41
C ARG A 316 -1.48 6.64 -10.77
N GLU A 317 -0.91 7.84 -10.82
CA GLU A 317 -0.28 8.38 -12.03
C GLU A 317 0.93 7.58 -12.47
N GLU A 318 1.76 7.21 -11.53
CA GLU A 318 2.93 6.38 -11.78
C GLU A 318 2.51 4.99 -12.32
N LEU A 319 1.46 4.38 -11.75
CA LEU A 319 0.91 3.11 -12.25
C LEU A 319 0.39 3.21 -13.69
N VAL A 320 -0.32 4.28 -14.02
CA VAL A 320 -0.81 4.50 -15.39
C VAL A 320 0.35 4.72 -16.36
N ARG A 321 1.36 5.50 -15.95
CA ARG A 321 2.58 5.68 -16.74
C ARG A 321 3.32 4.36 -16.96
N LEU A 322 3.41 3.52 -15.93
CA LEU A 322 3.98 2.16 -16.05
C LEU A 322 3.20 1.34 -17.08
N GLY A 323 1.87 1.29 -16.96
CA GLY A 323 1.03 0.56 -17.91
C GLY A 323 1.17 1.06 -19.35
N LEU A 324 1.28 2.38 -19.55
CA LEU A 324 1.52 2.97 -20.87
C LEU A 324 2.92 2.65 -21.41
N ALA A 325 3.95 2.69 -20.55
CA ALA A 325 5.31 2.34 -20.94
C ALA A 325 5.40 0.87 -21.38
N ILE A 326 4.77 -0.04 -20.61
CA ILE A 326 4.68 -1.47 -20.98
C ILE A 326 3.93 -1.65 -22.30
N ALA A 327 2.78 -1.01 -22.47
CA ALA A 327 1.95 -1.11 -23.69
C ALA A 327 2.62 -0.53 -24.94
N SER A 328 3.56 0.40 -24.79
CA SER A 328 4.35 0.99 -25.88
C SER A 328 5.75 0.40 -26.02
N GLU A 329 6.06 -0.68 -25.27
CA GLU A 329 7.37 -1.32 -25.21
C GLU A 329 8.52 -0.35 -24.86
N ASP A 330 8.19 0.72 -24.12
CA ASP A 330 9.15 1.73 -23.63
C ASP A 330 9.86 1.20 -22.36
N THR A 331 10.86 0.34 -22.54
CA THR A 331 11.65 -0.26 -21.47
C THR A 331 12.34 0.79 -20.60
N ALA A 332 12.83 1.88 -21.20
CA ALA A 332 13.46 2.98 -20.48
C ALA A 332 12.47 3.67 -19.53
N GLY A 333 11.24 3.90 -20.00
CA GLY A 333 10.16 4.42 -19.16
C GLY A 333 9.77 3.50 -18.01
N VAL A 334 9.78 2.18 -18.22
CA VAL A 334 9.57 1.18 -17.15
C VAL A 334 10.69 1.26 -16.12
N VAL A 335 11.96 1.27 -16.55
CA VAL A 335 13.13 1.43 -15.67
C VAL A 335 13.03 2.69 -14.83
N ASP A 336 12.70 3.83 -15.43
CA ASP A 336 12.57 5.11 -14.73
C ASP A 336 11.56 5.03 -13.57
N ILE A 337 10.45 4.34 -13.78
CA ILE A 337 9.40 4.19 -12.77
C ILE A 337 9.85 3.22 -11.66
N LEU A 338 10.47 2.09 -12.00
CA LEU A 338 10.99 1.13 -11.03
C LEU A 338 12.08 1.75 -10.16
N MET A 339 13.01 2.49 -10.75
CA MET A 339 14.05 3.22 -10.03
C MET A 339 13.46 4.27 -9.09
N LEU A 340 12.47 5.04 -9.56
CA LEU A 340 11.73 6.00 -8.72
C LEU A 340 11.08 5.32 -7.51
N TRP A 341 10.49 4.15 -7.70
CA TRP A 341 9.82 3.40 -6.65
C TRP A 341 10.81 2.81 -5.63
N ALA A 342 11.95 2.34 -6.11
CA ALA A 342 12.99 1.80 -5.25
C ALA A 342 13.83 2.86 -4.52
N GLY A 343 13.61 4.16 -4.80
CA GLY A 343 14.32 5.26 -4.18
C GLY A 343 15.67 5.54 -4.81
N ASP A 344 15.78 5.33 -6.12
CA ASP A 344 16.98 5.56 -6.94
C ASP A 344 18.22 4.82 -6.42
N PRO A 345 18.17 3.48 -6.33
CA PRO A 345 19.26 2.65 -5.84
C PRO A 345 20.44 2.65 -6.84
N ASP A 346 21.63 2.33 -6.35
CA ASP A 346 22.81 2.13 -7.19
C ASP A 346 22.71 0.77 -7.91
N VAL A 347 22.09 0.77 -9.08
CA VAL A 347 21.82 -0.41 -9.91
C VAL A 347 22.36 -0.18 -11.32
N ASP A 348 22.92 -1.25 -11.92
CA ASP A 348 23.28 -1.23 -13.34
C ASP A 348 22.00 -1.08 -14.20
N ARG A 349 21.76 0.18 -14.60
CA ARG A 349 20.57 0.57 -15.35
C ARG A 349 20.50 -0.12 -16.72
N ILE A 350 21.63 -0.32 -17.38
CA ILE A 350 21.68 -0.93 -18.72
C ILE A 350 21.24 -2.39 -18.61
N ARG A 351 21.80 -3.10 -17.64
CA ARG A 351 21.47 -4.51 -17.39
C ARG A 351 20.00 -4.69 -16.96
N LEU A 352 19.47 -3.75 -16.16
CA LEU A 352 18.04 -3.77 -15.78
C LEU A 352 17.15 -3.55 -17.00
N GLU A 353 17.53 -2.62 -17.91
CA GLU A 353 16.79 -2.34 -19.14
C GLU A 353 16.79 -3.55 -20.09
N GLU A 354 17.92 -4.23 -20.25
CA GLU A 354 18.04 -5.46 -21.03
C GLU A 354 17.13 -6.57 -20.47
N ALA A 355 17.17 -6.81 -19.17
CA ALA A 355 16.35 -7.83 -18.51
C ALA A 355 14.84 -7.54 -18.62
N LEU A 356 14.45 -6.25 -18.56
CA LEU A 356 13.06 -5.83 -18.77
C LEU A 356 12.63 -5.95 -20.22
N ALA A 357 13.53 -5.65 -21.18
CA ALA A 357 13.26 -5.85 -22.61
C ALA A 357 12.98 -7.32 -22.93
N GLU A 358 13.80 -8.23 -22.41
CA GLU A 358 13.57 -9.68 -22.54
C GLU A 358 12.23 -10.13 -21.92
N LEU A 359 11.88 -9.55 -20.77
CA LEU A 359 10.62 -9.86 -20.11
C LEU A 359 9.42 -9.38 -20.93
N ILE A 360 9.46 -8.15 -21.43
CA ILE A 360 8.39 -7.54 -22.26
C ILE A 360 8.26 -8.31 -23.59
N ASP A 361 9.35 -8.58 -24.30
CA ASP A 361 9.33 -9.30 -25.58
C ASP A 361 8.71 -10.69 -25.44
N ARG A 362 9.01 -11.39 -24.35
CA ARG A 362 8.44 -12.72 -24.08
C ARG A 362 6.90 -12.70 -23.99
N PHE A 363 6.31 -11.62 -23.45
CA PHE A 363 4.85 -11.51 -23.29
C PHE A 363 4.17 -10.78 -24.45
N SER A 364 4.89 -9.93 -25.19
CA SER A 364 4.35 -9.24 -26.38
C SER A 364 3.98 -10.22 -27.51
N ASN A 365 4.65 -11.38 -27.57
CA ASN A 365 4.44 -12.40 -28.60
C ASN A 365 3.49 -13.53 -28.18
N VAL A 366 2.91 -13.47 -26.98
CA VAL A 366 1.94 -14.46 -26.49
C VAL A 366 0.52 -13.94 -26.68
N LEU A 367 -0.39 -14.80 -27.13
CA LEU A 367 -1.81 -14.44 -27.19
C LEU A 367 -2.28 -14.05 -25.78
N LEU A 368 -2.96 -12.91 -25.66
CA LEU A 368 -3.46 -12.36 -24.38
C LEU A 368 -4.23 -13.41 -23.54
N GLU A 369 -4.94 -14.32 -24.21
CA GLU A 369 -5.70 -15.41 -23.57
C GLU A 369 -4.81 -16.47 -22.89
N GLN A 370 -3.51 -16.52 -23.24
CA GLN A 370 -2.54 -17.49 -22.70
C GLN A 370 -1.63 -16.85 -21.62
N ILE A 371 -1.78 -15.55 -21.37
CA ILE A 371 -0.99 -14.84 -20.39
C ILE A 371 -1.50 -15.16 -18.98
N ASP A 372 -0.64 -15.74 -18.16
CA ASP A 372 -0.86 -15.92 -16.73
C ASP A 372 -0.24 -14.75 -15.97
N LEU A 373 -1.09 -13.87 -15.41
CA LEU A 373 -0.62 -12.73 -14.59
C LEU A 373 0.21 -13.21 -13.40
N GLY A 374 -0.10 -14.38 -12.84
CA GLY A 374 0.70 -14.98 -11.78
C GLY A 374 2.14 -15.25 -12.23
N ASP A 375 2.34 -15.79 -13.44
CA ASP A 375 3.69 -16.02 -14.03
C ASP A 375 4.40 -14.68 -14.28
N ILE A 376 3.68 -13.67 -14.81
CA ILE A 376 4.24 -12.31 -14.98
C ILE A 376 4.72 -11.77 -13.64
N PHE A 377 3.88 -11.80 -12.62
CA PHE A 377 4.25 -11.26 -11.30
C PHE A 377 5.42 -12.03 -10.67
N GLN A 378 5.47 -13.35 -10.80
CA GLN A 378 6.60 -14.12 -10.31
C GLN A 378 7.93 -13.71 -10.96
N ARG A 379 7.92 -13.48 -12.29
CA ARG A 379 9.10 -13.01 -13.04
C ARG A 379 9.47 -11.58 -12.68
N VAL A 380 8.48 -10.70 -12.55
CA VAL A 380 8.71 -9.33 -12.08
C VAL A 380 9.33 -9.35 -10.68
N PHE A 381 8.81 -10.17 -9.76
CA PHE A 381 9.40 -10.30 -8.43
C PHE A 381 10.81 -10.89 -8.47
N ALA A 382 11.08 -11.87 -9.35
CA ALA A 382 12.42 -12.43 -9.53
C ALA A 382 13.40 -11.33 -9.99
N LEU A 383 13.00 -10.52 -10.97
CA LEU A 383 13.77 -9.39 -11.45
C LEU A 383 14.00 -8.35 -10.36
N LEU A 384 12.95 -7.96 -9.61
CA LEU A 384 13.10 -7.02 -8.50
C LEU A 384 14.10 -7.53 -7.44
N ARG A 385 14.08 -8.83 -7.12
CA ARG A 385 15.04 -9.44 -6.20
C ARG A 385 16.46 -9.46 -6.77
N GLU A 386 16.63 -9.83 -8.05
CA GLU A 386 17.93 -9.86 -8.73
C GLU A 386 18.61 -8.49 -8.69
N PHE A 387 17.85 -7.44 -8.97
CA PHE A 387 18.35 -6.07 -8.96
C PHE A 387 18.22 -5.36 -7.60
N HIS A 388 17.84 -6.08 -6.55
CA HIS A 388 17.65 -5.56 -5.19
C HIS A 388 16.70 -4.35 -5.10
N LEU A 389 15.68 -4.32 -5.95
CA LEU A 389 14.65 -3.29 -5.99
C LEU A 389 13.50 -3.66 -5.05
N ALA A 390 13.24 -2.84 -4.06
CA ALA A 390 12.11 -3.04 -3.15
C ALA A 390 10.92 -2.17 -3.59
N LEU A 391 9.74 -2.79 -3.67
CA LEU A 391 8.51 -2.03 -3.95
C LEU A 391 8.05 -1.24 -2.72
N PRO A 392 7.51 -0.04 -2.92
CA PRO A 392 6.74 0.64 -1.88
C PRO A 392 5.61 -0.24 -1.35
N PRO A 393 5.31 -0.20 -0.03
CA PRO A 393 4.32 -1.07 0.59
C PRO A 393 2.92 -0.97 -0.01
N ASP A 394 2.50 0.23 -0.44
CA ASP A 394 1.23 0.48 -1.11
C ASP A 394 1.11 -0.27 -2.45
N LEU A 395 2.20 -0.34 -3.23
CA LEU A 395 2.24 -1.09 -4.48
C LEU A 395 2.28 -2.61 -4.25
N ALA A 396 3.03 -3.07 -3.27
CA ALA A 396 3.02 -4.49 -2.90
C ALA A 396 1.59 -4.95 -2.52
N LEU A 397 0.83 -4.09 -1.83
CA LEU A 397 -0.55 -4.34 -1.48
C LEU A 397 -1.47 -4.38 -2.71
N VAL A 398 -1.28 -3.47 -3.68
CA VAL A 398 -2.00 -3.49 -4.97
C VAL A 398 -1.75 -4.79 -5.71
N LEU A 399 -0.49 -5.19 -5.85
CA LEU A 399 -0.14 -6.44 -6.55
C LEU A 399 -0.79 -7.66 -5.89
N ARG A 400 -0.76 -7.74 -4.56
CA ARG A 400 -1.48 -8.80 -3.84
C ARG A 400 -2.97 -8.79 -4.15
N THR A 401 -3.60 -7.62 -4.08
CA THR A 401 -5.03 -7.47 -4.35
C THR A 401 -5.37 -7.97 -5.76
N LEU A 402 -4.57 -7.60 -6.75
CA LEU A 402 -4.73 -8.04 -8.14
C LEU A 402 -4.55 -9.55 -8.30
N LEU A 403 -3.49 -10.12 -7.69
CA LEU A 403 -3.25 -11.58 -7.69
C LEU A 403 -4.39 -12.36 -7.03
N THR A 404 -4.91 -11.86 -5.91
CA THR A 404 -6.05 -12.49 -5.20
C THR A 404 -7.31 -12.45 -6.07
N ALA A 405 -7.56 -11.30 -6.70
CA ALA A 405 -8.71 -11.10 -7.56
C ALA A 405 -8.64 -11.97 -8.82
N GLU A 406 -7.49 -12.00 -9.48
CA GLU A 406 -7.27 -12.85 -10.65
C GLU A 406 -7.44 -14.33 -10.32
N GLY A 407 -6.79 -14.80 -9.25
CA GLY A 407 -6.90 -16.19 -8.82
C GLY A 407 -8.34 -16.60 -8.50
N PHE A 408 -9.18 -15.67 -8.02
CA PHE A 408 -10.60 -15.92 -7.82
C PHE A 408 -11.35 -15.97 -9.15
N VAL A 409 -11.19 -14.98 -10.01
CA VAL A 409 -11.89 -14.91 -11.29
C VAL A 409 -11.56 -16.12 -12.17
N ARG A 410 -10.30 -16.55 -12.24
CA ARG A 410 -9.90 -17.75 -12.99
C ARG A 410 -10.44 -19.07 -12.43
N ARG A 411 -10.80 -19.13 -11.16
CA ARG A 411 -11.53 -20.28 -10.61
C ARG A 411 -12.96 -20.37 -11.11
N ILE A 412 -13.54 -19.23 -11.48
CA ILE A 412 -14.89 -19.16 -12.08
C ILE A 412 -14.80 -19.44 -13.58
N ASP A 413 -13.94 -18.70 -14.27
CA ASP A 413 -13.68 -18.80 -15.71
C ASP A 413 -12.17 -18.79 -15.98
N PRO A 414 -11.57 -19.96 -16.28
CA PRO A 414 -10.14 -20.07 -16.57
C PRO A 414 -9.66 -19.27 -17.79
N SER A 415 -10.56 -18.89 -18.69
CA SER A 415 -10.27 -18.08 -19.88
C SER A 415 -10.43 -16.57 -19.65
N PHE A 416 -10.81 -16.14 -18.45
CA PHE A 416 -11.01 -14.73 -18.15
C PHE A 416 -9.72 -13.95 -18.23
N ASP A 417 -9.76 -12.85 -18.99
CA ASP A 417 -8.62 -11.95 -19.19
C ASP A 417 -8.84 -10.63 -18.42
N MET A 418 -8.20 -10.51 -17.27
CA MET A 418 -8.28 -9.32 -16.45
C MET A 418 -7.65 -8.08 -17.11
N THR A 419 -6.74 -8.28 -18.07
CA THR A 419 -6.07 -7.17 -18.79
C THR A 419 -7.04 -6.45 -19.74
N ARG A 420 -8.03 -7.16 -20.28
CA ARG A 420 -9.09 -6.56 -21.11
C ARG A 420 -9.92 -5.54 -20.33
N GLU A 421 -10.12 -5.77 -19.04
CA GLU A 421 -10.86 -4.85 -18.17
C GLU A 421 -10.06 -3.59 -17.81
N LEU A 422 -8.73 -3.63 -17.91
CA LEU A 422 -7.86 -2.47 -17.65
C LEU A 422 -7.94 -1.40 -18.74
N ALA A 423 -8.04 -1.79 -20.02
CA ALA A 423 -7.98 -0.86 -21.15
C ALA A 423 -9.09 0.22 -21.13
N PRO A 424 -10.37 -0.09 -20.83
CA PRO A 424 -11.41 0.94 -20.69
C PRO A 424 -11.16 1.87 -19.51
N LEU A 425 -10.66 1.35 -18.38
CA LEU A 425 -10.38 2.14 -17.18
C LEU A 425 -9.21 3.11 -17.38
N ALA A 426 -8.15 2.66 -18.06
CA ALA A 426 -7.05 3.55 -18.43
C ALA A 426 -7.53 4.70 -19.31
N ARG A 427 -8.42 4.44 -20.29
CA ARG A 427 -9.04 5.47 -21.13
C ARG A 427 -9.95 6.42 -20.35
N GLU A 428 -10.74 5.90 -19.40
CA GLU A 428 -11.58 6.70 -18.51
C GLU A 428 -10.73 7.68 -17.68
N LEU A 429 -9.66 7.18 -17.05
CA LEU A 429 -8.74 7.99 -16.26
C LEU A 429 -8.03 9.06 -17.09
N MET A 430 -7.65 8.71 -18.32
CA MET A 430 -7.04 9.68 -19.25
C MET A 430 -8.02 10.77 -19.66
N ARG A 431 -9.30 10.44 -19.92
CA ARG A 431 -10.35 11.42 -20.26
C ARG A 431 -10.64 12.37 -19.09
N GLU A 432 -10.70 11.85 -17.86
CA GLU A 432 -10.86 12.69 -16.67
C GLU A 432 -9.74 13.71 -16.52
N ARG A 433 -8.50 13.32 -16.86
CA ARG A 433 -7.31 14.19 -16.78
C ARG A 433 -7.26 15.26 -17.84
N THR A 434 -7.69 14.95 -19.06
CA THR A 434 -7.73 15.92 -20.18
C THR A 434 -8.99 16.78 -20.13
N SER A 435 -9.84 16.61 -19.12
CA SER A 435 -11.06 17.42 -19.00
C SER A 435 -10.73 18.91 -18.80
N PRO A 436 -11.42 19.82 -19.53
CA PRO A 436 -11.16 21.25 -19.44
C PRO A 436 -11.34 21.83 -18.02
N ALA A 437 -12.17 21.19 -17.20
CA ALA A 437 -12.41 21.61 -15.82
C ALA A 437 -11.16 21.37 -14.93
N ARG A 438 -10.48 20.23 -15.11
CA ARG A 438 -9.28 19.87 -14.35
C ARG A 438 -8.06 20.69 -14.78
N LEU A 439 -7.90 20.90 -16.10
CA LEU A 439 -6.85 21.78 -16.64
C LEU A 439 -6.97 23.20 -16.11
N ARG A 440 -8.21 23.75 -16.01
CA ARG A 440 -8.45 25.06 -15.36
C ARG A 440 -8.12 25.05 -13.87
N GLY A 441 -8.45 23.97 -13.17
CA GLY A 441 -8.14 23.81 -11.75
C GLY A 441 -6.64 23.73 -11.47
N GLU A 442 -5.87 23.03 -12.32
CA GLU A 442 -4.42 22.95 -12.20
C GLU A 442 -3.73 24.26 -12.59
N ALA A 443 -4.19 24.90 -13.66
CA ALA A 443 -3.74 26.24 -14.00
C ALA A 443 -4.02 27.24 -12.86
N GLY A 444 -5.18 27.15 -12.21
CA GLY A 444 -5.51 27.95 -11.03
C GLY A 444 -4.59 27.67 -9.84
N LYS A 445 -4.26 26.41 -9.57
CA LYS A 445 -3.31 26.04 -8.50
C LYS A 445 -1.90 26.53 -8.81
N LEU A 446 -1.46 26.44 -10.07
CA LEU A 446 -0.16 26.94 -10.50
C LEU A 446 -0.09 28.47 -10.35
N LEU A 447 -1.12 29.19 -10.78
CA LEU A 447 -1.23 30.65 -10.60
C LEU A 447 -1.25 31.04 -9.13
N ALA A 448 -1.99 30.30 -8.30
CA ALA A 448 -2.01 30.52 -6.85
C ALA A 448 -0.67 30.19 -6.17
N ALA A 449 0.06 29.16 -6.66
CA ALA A 449 1.40 28.84 -6.18
C ALA A 449 2.42 29.91 -6.59
N LEU A 450 2.36 30.39 -7.83
CA LEU A 450 3.17 31.53 -8.30
C LEU A 450 2.84 32.82 -7.54
N GLY A 451 1.56 33.08 -7.28
CA GLY A 451 1.13 34.20 -6.46
C GLY A 451 1.66 34.13 -5.02
N ARG A 452 1.61 32.96 -4.39
CA ARG A 452 2.20 32.75 -3.05
C ARG A 452 3.73 32.88 -3.07
N ALA A 453 4.41 32.32 -4.05
CA ALA A 453 5.85 32.48 -4.21
C ALA A 453 6.25 33.96 -4.40
N ALA A 454 5.50 34.71 -5.16
CA ALA A 454 5.70 36.16 -5.33
C ALA A 454 5.46 36.94 -4.02
N LEU A 455 4.46 36.55 -3.23
CA LEU A 455 4.15 37.20 -1.94
C LEU A 455 5.08 36.77 -0.80
N SER A 456 5.65 35.56 -0.84
CA SER A 456 6.54 35.04 0.20
C SER A 456 8.00 35.48 0.03
N THR A 457 8.33 36.21 -1.03
CA THR A 457 9.69 36.70 -1.27
C THR A 457 9.69 38.23 -1.44
N PRO A 458 9.53 39.00 -0.35
CA PRO A 458 9.56 40.47 -0.41
C PRO A 458 10.87 41.01 -1.04
N SER A 459 11.96 40.22 -0.98
CA SER A 459 13.25 40.53 -1.59
C SER A 459 13.22 40.52 -3.12
N LEU A 460 12.36 39.73 -3.78
CA LEU A 460 12.27 39.70 -5.24
C LEU A 460 11.56 40.95 -5.79
N VAL A 461 10.51 41.41 -5.11
CA VAL A 461 9.83 42.66 -5.50
C VAL A 461 10.78 43.86 -5.34
N GLY A 462 11.52 43.91 -4.23
CA GLY A 462 12.54 44.94 -4.00
C GLY A 462 13.74 44.85 -4.96
N GLN A 463 14.11 43.65 -5.40
CA GLN A 463 15.16 43.46 -6.40
C GLN A 463 14.68 43.84 -7.80
N ILE A 464 13.45 43.51 -8.17
CA ILE A 464 12.83 43.90 -9.44
C ILE A 464 12.69 45.44 -9.51
N GLU A 465 12.26 46.08 -8.42
CA GLU A 465 12.17 47.52 -8.33
C GLU A 465 13.55 48.21 -8.40
N LYS A 466 14.58 47.59 -7.83
CA LYS A 466 15.96 48.05 -7.88
C LYS A 466 16.55 47.89 -9.28
N VAL A 467 16.29 46.78 -9.97
CA VAL A 467 16.68 46.53 -11.35
C VAL A 467 15.97 47.50 -12.29
N ALA A 468 14.68 47.76 -12.08
CA ALA A 468 13.90 48.73 -12.86
C ALA A 468 14.42 50.18 -12.69
N ARG A 469 14.96 50.52 -11.52
CA ARG A 469 15.52 51.88 -11.27
C ARG A 469 16.99 52.02 -11.73
N THR A 470 17.80 50.95 -11.62
CA THR A 470 19.25 51.04 -11.83
C THR A 470 19.72 50.45 -13.16
N GLY A 471 18.84 49.70 -13.87
CA GLY A 471 19.20 49.01 -15.12
C GLY A 471 20.25 47.93 -14.98
N THR A 472 20.62 47.56 -13.73
CA THR A 472 21.67 46.56 -13.44
C THR A 472 21.13 45.43 -12.61
N ILE A 473 21.40 44.18 -13.03
CA ILE A 473 21.04 42.96 -12.31
C ILE A 473 22.21 42.61 -11.37
N PRO A 474 22.05 42.66 -10.02
CA PRO A 474 23.09 42.23 -9.11
C PRO A 474 23.18 40.71 -9.12
N ILE A 475 24.13 40.14 -9.86
CA ILE A 475 24.42 38.71 -9.84
C ILE A 475 25.41 38.45 -8.70
N SER A 476 24.95 37.85 -7.63
CA SER A 476 25.79 37.35 -6.55
C SER A 476 26.15 35.89 -6.84
N ILE A 477 27.38 35.65 -7.28
CA ILE A 477 27.91 34.29 -7.47
C ILE A 477 28.60 33.90 -6.16
N ALA A 478 28.17 32.78 -5.55
CA ALA A 478 28.78 32.27 -4.34
C ALA A 478 30.27 31.91 -4.61
N PRO A 479 31.21 32.20 -3.67
CA PRO A 479 32.65 31.93 -3.87
C PRO A 479 32.96 30.49 -4.28
N ARG A 480 32.16 29.51 -3.85
CA ARG A 480 32.29 28.10 -4.23
C ARG A 480 32.02 27.82 -5.71
N ASP A 481 31.15 28.59 -6.34
CA ASP A 481 30.79 28.41 -7.75
C ASP A 481 31.80 29.10 -8.67
N LEU A 482 32.49 30.15 -8.17
CA LEU A 482 33.63 30.79 -8.84
C LEU A 482 34.84 29.87 -8.92
N GLU A 483 35.10 29.04 -7.92
CA GLU A 483 36.19 28.04 -7.94
C GLU A 483 35.91 26.93 -8.96
N ARG A 484 34.66 26.50 -9.10
CA ARG A 484 34.25 25.53 -10.15
C ARG A 484 34.40 26.08 -11.56
N LEU A 485 34.17 27.37 -11.76
CA LEU A 485 34.40 28.04 -13.04
C LEU A 485 35.88 28.26 -13.38
N ARG A 486 36.75 28.41 -12.37
CA ARG A 486 38.19 28.53 -12.56
C ARG A 486 38.93 27.21 -12.78
N GLY A 487 38.37 26.08 -12.31
CA GLY A 487 38.95 24.74 -12.45
C GLY A 487 38.65 24.02 -13.77
N GLY A 488 37.75 24.54 -14.61
CA GLY A 488 37.23 23.89 -15.83
C GLY A 488 37.85 24.39 -17.12
N GLY A 489 39.16 24.35 -17.22
CA GLY A 489 39.83 24.53 -18.52
C GLY A 489 39.89 23.23 -19.32
N ARG A 490 39.11 23.12 -20.42
CA ARG A 490 39.05 22.09 -21.47
C ARG A 490 37.97 21.02 -21.31
N GLY A 491 36.83 21.32 -21.89
CA GLY A 491 35.74 20.38 -22.12
C GLY A 491 34.47 21.12 -22.57
N SER A 492 34.40 21.46 -23.85
CA SER A 492 33.28 22.15 -24.45
C SER A 492 32.00 21.33 -24.37
N GLY A 493 30.97 21.89 -23.78
CA GLY A 493 29.63 21.33 -23.78
C GLY A 493 28.75 22.14 -22.87
N GLY A 494 28.42 23.37 -23.25
CA GLY A 494 27.35 24.13 -22.57
C GLY A 494 26.08 23.29 -22.58
N ASN A 495 25.48 23.09 -21.42
CA ASN A 495 24.25 22.33 -21.30
C ASN A 495 23.16 23.01 -22.16
N PRO A 496 22.74 22.41 -23.29
CA PRO A 496 21.82 23.06 -24.25
C PRO A 496 20.45 23.38 -23.64
N GLN A 497 20.15 22.82 -22.46
CA GLN A 497 18.92 23.10 -21.72
C GLN A 497 18.88 24.50 -21.09
N LEU A 498 20.03 25.13 -20.89
CA LEU A 498 20.09 26.46 -20.27
C LEU A 498 19.73 27.60 -21.27
N TYR A 499 19.90 27.38 -22.58
CA TYR A 499 19.63 28.40 -23.57
C TYR A 499 18.14 28.78 -23.69
N PRO A 500 17.19 27.82 -23.75
CA PRO A 500 15.76 28.16 -23.79
C PRO A 500 15.32 28.89 -22.51
N ALA A 501 15.77 28.46 -21.34
CA ALA A 501 15.41 29.07 -20.08
C ALA A 501 15.97 30.53 -19.98
N ALA A 502 17.22 30.74 -20.38
CA ALA A 502 17.82 32.06 -20.39
C ALA A 502 17.09 33.01 -21.34
N LEU A 503 16.69 32.54 -22.54
CA LEU A 503 15.92 33.33 -23.50
C LEU A 503 14.51 33.66 -23.03
N ALA A 504 13.83 32.73 -22.32
CA ALA A 504 12.53 32.98 -21.73
C ALA A 504 12.62 34.07 -20.64
N ILE A 505 13.67 34.02 -19.81
CA ILE A 505 13.94 35.07 -18.81
C ILE A 505 14.22 36.41 -19.47
N CYS A 506 15.04 36.44 -20.52
CA CYS A 506 15.31 37.67 -21.27
C CYS A 506 14.02 38.24 -21.92
N ALA A 507 13.16 37.37 -22.47
CA ALA A 507 11.87 37.78 -23.02
C ALA A 507 10.97 38.44 -21.94
N ALA A 508 10.93 37.87 -20.76
CA ALA A 508 10.15 38.40 -19.62
C ALA A 508 10.67 39.77 -19.15
N ILE A 509 12.00 39.97 -19.14
CA ILE A 509 12.65 41.21 -18.72
C ILE A 509 12.41 42.34 -19.74
N VAL A 510 12.44 42.03 -21.06
CA VAL A 510 12.31 43.01 -22.16
C VAL A 510 10.85 43.32 -22.45
N PHE A 511 9.89 42.53 -21.95
CA PHE A 511 8.45 42.68 -22.25
C PHE A 511 7.89 44.06 -21.93
N THR A 512 8.38 44.70 -20.89
CA THR A 512 7.89 46.03 -20.44
C THR A 512 8.41 47.19 -21.28
N SER A 513 9.59 47.02 -21.90
CA SER A 513 10.22 48.08 -22.71
C SER A 513 10.04 47.90 -24.23
N GLU A 514 10.09 46.65 -24.69
CA GLU A 514 10.06 46.32 -26.12
C GLU A 514 9.24 45.03 -26.37
N PRO A 515 7.90 45.08 -26.39
CA PRO A 515 7.06 43.89 -26.49
C PRO A 515 7.27 43.07 -27.76
N ARG A 516 7.70 43.69 -28.87
CA ARG A 516 8.01 42.98 -30.13
C ARG A 516 9.28 42.14 -30.00
N LEU A 517 10.32 42.68 -29.36
CA LEU A 517 11.56 41.97 -29.09
C LEU A 517 11.35 40.82 -28.08
N ALA A 518 10.54 41.05 -27.06
CA ALA A 518 10.15 40.03 -26.11
C ALA A 518 9.40 38.87 -26.77
N ALA A 519 8.47 39.13 -27.66
CA ALA A 519 7.76 38.12 -28.44
C ALA A 519 8.72 37.28 -29.30
N LEU A 520 9.71 37.93 -29.92
CA LEU A 520 10.71 37.27 -30.76
C LEU A 520 11.65 36.37 -29.92
N LEU A 521 12.07 36.82 -28.74
CA LEU A 521 12.87 36.02 -27.79
C LEU A 521 12.08 34.84 -27.24
N ALA A 522 10.80 35.00 -26.94
CA ALA A 522 9.93 33.93 -26.49
C ALA A 522 9.73 32.86 -27.60
N LEU A 523 9.51 33.28 -28.85
CA LEU A 523 9.42 32.37 -29.99
C LEU A 523 10.73 31.59 -30.22
N LEU A 524 11.86 32.27 -30.10
CA LEU A 524 13.19 31.63 -30.21
C LEU A 524 13.45 30.61 -29.10
N SER A 525 13.02 30.92 -27.87
CA SER A 525 13.08 30.00 -26.73
C SER A 525 12.27 28.73 -27.00
N VAL A 526 11.04 28.85 -27.49
CA VAL A 526 10.18 27.71 -27.84
C VAL A 526 10.78 26.91 -28.99
N ALA A 527 11.29 27.57 -30.02
CA ALA A 527 11.92 26.91 -31.18
C ALA A 527 13.15 26.11 -30.78
N LEU A 528 14.00 26.63 -29.87
CA LEU A 528 15.16 25.93 -29.36
C LEU A 528 14.77 24.74 -28.46
N ALA A 529 13.73 24.89 -27.65
CA ALA A 529 13.20 23.79 -26.84
C ALA A 529 12.65 22.65 -27.72
N ILE A 530 11.93 22.99 -28.81
CA ILE A 530 11.44 22.01 -29.79
C ILE A 530 12.60 21.36 -30.55
N ALA A 531 13.61 22.11 -30.92
CA ALA A 531 14.78 21.58 -31.63
C ALA A 531 15.59 20.62 -30.72
N ASP A 532 15.73 20.94 -29.44
CA ASP A 532 16.37 20.06 -28.47
C ASP A 532 15.56 18.77 -28.23
N TRP A 533 14.24 18.90 -28.11
CA TRP A 533 13.32 17.78 -28.03
C TRP A 533 13.36 16.86 -29.26
N LEU A 534 13.44 17.43 -30.48
CA LEU A 534 13.58 16.66 -31.71
C LEU A 534 14.95 15.98 -31.86
N ARG A 535 16.02 16.59 -31.32
CA ARG A 535 17.37 15.96 -31.31
C ARG A 535 17.45 14.77 -30.37
N ARG A 536 16.68 14.75 -29.29
CA ARG A 536 16.62 13.63 -28.33
C ARG A 536 15.76 12.47 -28.82
N ARG A 537 14.95 12.67 -29.86
CA ARG A 537 14.13 11.63 -30.49
C ARG A 537 14.79 10.98 -31.73
N ARG A 538 15.97 11.45 -32.11
CA ARG A 538 16.86 10.81 -33.09
C ARG A 538 18.05 10.15 -32.37
#